data_446d489a7c51f2f49afc36b80675891b
#
_entry.id   446d489a7c51f2f49afc36b80675891b
#
_cell.length_a   1.000
_cell.length_b   1.000
_cell.length_c   1.000
_cell.angle_alpha   90.00
_cell.angle_beta   90.00
_cell.angle_gamma   90.00
#
_symmetry.space_group_name_H-M   'P 1'
#
loop_
_entity.id
_entity.type
_entity.pdbx_description
1 polymer ?
#
loop_
_entity_poly.entity_id
_entity_poly.type
_entity_poly.pdbx_seq_one_letter_code
_entity_poly.pdbx_strand_id
1 'polypeptide(L)'
;MALILLRSLLHYSITPLLQFKIIDETDDYVVVDKPPFLLIHPTKPTCAPTLWKQLRELLAFEIASGGQVSIVNRLDRETSGLVLVAKTADAARRFGLLMQRQQLRKEYLAIIWGWPEWETKIVDAALDRQGKHQHSAIWLKQMIHPAGASAQTKFHVEQRFVKSTTAGDKFSLIRAIPHTGRTHQIRVHLSSVGHPVVGDKIYGPDERLYLRFIETGWTVELEQRLLLPRHALHSAKLAIEGERGWNTPLPVDLAEFCSPDWSG
;
A
#
# COMPACT_ATOMS: atom_id res chain seq x y z
N MET A 1 -20.83 -29.33 -10.18
CA MET A 1 -22.03 -28.64 -9.70
C MET A 1 -22.28 -28.84 -8.19
N ALA A 2 -22.06 -29.99 -7.60
CA ALA A 2 -22.25 -30.23 -6.16
C ALA A 2 -21.27 -29.45 -5.25
N LEU A 3 -20.03 -29.22 -5.67
CA LEU A 3 -19.00 -28.49 -4.90
C LEU A 3 -19.29 -26.99 -4.76
N ILE A 4 -19.94 -26.39 -5.75
CA ILE A 4 -20.31 -24.95 -5.73
C ILE A 4 -21.48 -24.71 -4.76
N LEU A 5 -22.40 -25.66 -4.66
CA LEU A 5 -23.54 -25.60 -3.74
C LEU A 5 -23.12 -25.81 -2.27
N LEU A 6 -22.10 -26.65 -2.00
CA LEU A 6 -21.58 -26.81 -0.64
C LEU A 6 -20.87 -25.54 -0.13
N ARG A 7 -20.18 -24.79 -1.01
CA ARG A 7 -19.57 -23.48 -0.67
C ARG A 7 -20.63 -22.46 -0.24
N SER A 8 -21.80 -22.42 -0.88
CA SER A 8 -22.86 -21.45 -0.54
C SER A 8 -23.54 -21.75 0.80
N LEU A 9 -23.58 -22.99 1.25
CA LEU A 9 -24.22 -23.40 2.50
C LEU A 9 -23.28 -23.27 3.72
N LEU A 10 -21.97 -23.42 3.55
CA LEU A 10 -20.97 -23.20 4.61
C LEU A 10 -20.68 -21.73 4.90
N HIS A 11 -21.08 -20.80 4.03
CA HIS A 11 -20.90 -19.35 4.21
C HIS A 11 -21.81 -18.72 5.28
N TYR A 12 -22.77 -19.44 5.82
CA TYR A 12 -23.75 -18.89 6.77
C TYR A 12 -23.46 -19.18 8.26
N SER A 13 -22.36 -19.85 8.61
CA SER A 13 -22.02 -20.14 10.01
C SER A 13 -20.52 -20.05 10.25
N ILE A 14 -20.07 -19.00 10.94
CA ILE A 14 -18.73 -18.84 11.54
C ILE A 14 -17.62 -18.47 10.53
N THR A 15 -17.84 -17.62 9.54
CA THR A 15 -16.73 -16.95 8.89
C THR A 15 -16.37 -15.73 9.73
N PRO A 16 -15.16 -15.63 10.29
CA PRO A 16 -14.72 -14.38 10.89
C PRO A 16 -14.87 -13.29 9.83
N LEU A 17 -15.46 -12.16 10.20
CA LEU A 17 -15.72 -11.05 9.27
C LEU A 17 -14.38 -10.66 8.62
N LEU A 18 -14.22 -10.98 7.34
CA LEU A 18 -13.00 -10.65 6.61
C LEU A 18 -12.82 -9.13 6.63
N GLN A 19 -11.62 -8.68 6.98
CA GLN A 19 -11.30 -7.25 7.00
C GLN A 19 -10.92 -6.71 5.62
N PHE A 20 -11.00 -7.52 4.56
CA PHE A 20 -10.66 -7.14 3.20
C PHE A 20 -11.74 -7.61 2.22
N LYS A 21 -11.77 -7.02 1.03
CA LYS A 21 -12.66 -7.42 -0.06
C LYS A 21 -11.91 -8.31 -1.05
N ILE A 22 -12.53 -9.39 -1.51
CA ILE A 22 -12.04 -10.18 -2.65
C ILE A 22 -12.45 -9.47 -3.93
N ILE A 23 -11.48 -9.21 -4.81
CA ILE A 23 -11.69 -8.55 -6.12
C ILE A 23 -11.81 -9.58 -7.23
N ASP A 24 -10.96 -10.62 -7.18
CA ASP A 24 -10.96 -11.69 -8.17
C ASP A 24 -10.39 -12.97 -7.54
N GLU A 25 -10.84 -14.13 -7.98
CA GLU A 25 -10.38 -15.42 -7.49
C GLU A 25 -10.44 -16.48 -8.58
N THR A 26 -9.39 -17.30 -8.64
CA THR A 26 -9.31 -18.50 -9.48
C THR A 26 -8.74 -19.65 -8.64
N ASP A 27 -8.53 -20.81 -9.26
CA ASP A 27 -7.84 -21.93 -8.59
C ASP A 27 -6.38 -21.59 -8.26
N ASP A 28 -5.74 -20.71 -9.04
CA ASP A 28 -4.32 -20.34 -8.93
C ASP A 28 -4.04 -19.16 -7.99
N TYR A 29 -4.97 -18.22 -7.86
CA TYR A 29 -4.74 -16.99 -7.12
C TYR A 29 -6.02 -16.38 -6.55
N VAL A 30 -5.83 -15.47 -5.61
CA VAL A 30 -6.84 -14.51 -5.17
C VAL A 30 -6.25 -13.09 -5.20
N VAL A 31 -7.03 -12.12 -5.66
CA VAL A 31 -6.72 -10.69 -5.58
C VAL A 31 -7.66 -10.06 -4.56
N VAL A 32 -7.09 -9.35 -3.62
CA VAL A 32 -7.85 -8.70 -2.55
C VAL A 32 -7.60 -7.20 -2.51
N ASP A 33 -8.59 -6.44 -2.09
CA ASP A 33 -8.46 -5.04 -1.71
C ASP A 33 -8.23 -4.96 -0.19
N LYS A 34 -6.98 -4.71 0.19
CA LYS A 34 -6.56 -4.61 1.59
C LYS A 34 -6.95 -3.24 2.15
N PRO A 35 -7.69 -3.14 3.27
CA PRO A 35 -7.93 -1.88 3.94
C PRO A 35 -6.62 -1.33 4.54
N PRO A 36 -6.57 -0.02 4.86
CA PRO A 36 -5.49 0.54 5.67
C PRO A 36 -5.46 -0.13 7.06
N PHE A 37 -4.30 -0.05 7.73
CA PHE A 37 -4.03 -0.58 9.07
C PHE A 37 -3.98 -2.12 9.21
N LEU A 38 -4.40 -2.89 8.21
CA LEU A 38 -4.23 -4.34 8.19
C LEU A 38 -2.79 -4.68 7.80
N LEU A 39 -2.07 -5.38 8.67
CA LEU A 39 -0.74 -5.92 8.37
C LEU A 39 -0.83 -7.05 7.34
N ILE A 40 0.16 -7.15 6.46
CA ILE A 40 0.28 -8.28 5.52
C ILE A 40 0.67 -9.56 6.26
N HIS A 41 1.77 -9.53 7.02
CA HIS A 41 2.30 -10.66 7.79
C HIS A 41 2.42 -10.30 9.28
N PRO A 42 2.36 -11.30 10.17
CA PRO A 42 2.62 -11.07 11.57
C PRO A 42 4.08 -10.60 11.78
N THR A 43 4.25 -9.56 12.59
CA THR A 43 5.57 -9.02 12.97
C THR A 43 6.04 -9.54 14.34
N LYS A 44 5.10 -10.05 15.13
CA LYS A 44 5.34 -10.67 16.46
C LYS A 44 4.37 -11.85 16.64
N PRO A 45 4.69 -12.85 17.49
CA PRO A 45 3.84 -14.02 17.71
C PRO A 45 2.40 -13.72 18.17
N THR A 46 2.21 -12.63 18.92
CA THR A 46 0.94 -12.21 19.52
C THR A 46 0.23 -11.12 18.72
N CYS A 47 0.43 -11.07 17.42
CA CYS A 47 -0.10 -9.99 16.60
C CYS A 47 -1.61 -10.04 16.44
N ALA A 48 -2.18 -8.85 16.27
CA ALA A 48 -3.51 -8.63 15.72
C ALA A 48 -3.71 -9.43 14.40
N PRO A 49 -4.96 -9.61 13.94
CA PRO A 49 -5.25 -10.26 12.67
C PRO A 49 -4.41 -9.66 11.54
N THR A 50 -3.87 -10.51 10.68
CA THR A 50 -3.12 -10.11 9.48
C THR A 50 -3.81 -10.63 8.23
N LEU A 51 -3.55 -10.01 7.09
CA LEU A 51 -4.07 -10.46 5.81
C LEU A 51 -3.70 -11.95 5.57
N TRP A 52 -2.44 -12.30 5.80
CA TRP A 52 -1.95 -13.67 5.63
C TRP A 52 -2.69 -14.68 6.52
N LYS A 53 -2.95 -14.34 7.80
CA LYS A 53 -3.68 -15.23 8.71
C LYS A 53 -5.13 -15.42 8.27
N GLN A 54 -5.83 -14.32 7.94
CA GLN A 54 -7.21 -14.39 7.46
C GLN A 54 -7.33 -15.14 6.13
N LEU A 55 -6.35 -14.98 5.21
CA LEU A 55 -6.31 -15.76 3.97
C LEU A 55 -6.06 -17.26 4.22
N ARG A 56 -5.23 -17.62 5.17
CA ARG A 56 -5.03 -19.03 5.55
C ARG A 56 -6.28 -19.65 6.16
N GLU A 57 -7.05 -18.89 6.90
CA GLU A 57 -8.34 -19.35 7.44
C GLU A 57 -9.37 -19.50 6.32
N LEU A 58 -9.44 -18.53 5.40
CA LEU A 58 -10.33 -18.55 4.23
C LEU A 58 -10.02 -19.71 3.29
N LEU A 59 -8.75 -19.98 3.03
CA LEU A 59 -8.24 -20.97 2.08
C LEU A 59 -7.82 -22.30 2.79
N ALA A 60 -8.40 -22.59 3.96
CA ALA A 60 -8.00 -23.75 4.75
C ALA A 60 -8.20 -25.07 4.01
N PHE A 61 -9.25 -25.20 3.22
CA PHE A 61 -9.54 -26.40 2.41
C PHE A 61 -8.50 -26.57 1.29
N GLU A 62 -8.20 -25.50 0.56
CA GLU A 62 -7.18 -25.51 -0.50
C GLU A 62 -5.80 -25.86 0.08
N ILE A 63 -5.45 -25.32 1.24
CA ILE A 63 -4.19 -25.64 1.92
C ILE A 63 -4.15 -27.11 2.34
N ALA A 64 -5.23 -27.67 2.87
CA ALA A 64 -5.33 -29.08 3.24
C ALA A 64 -5.20 -30.02 2.01
N SER A 65 -5.56 -29.53 0.81
CA SER A 65 -5.46 -30.23 -0.47
C SER A 65 -4.11 -29.99 -1.19
N GLY A 66 -3.09 -29.44 -0.50
CA GLY A 66 -1.75 -29.20 -1.06
C GLY A 66 -1.53 -27.78 -1.60
N GLY A 67 -2.49 -26.89 -1.46
CA GLY A 67 -2.35 -25.47 -1.79
C GLY A 67 -1.53 -24.69 -0.76
N GLN A 68 -1.35 -23.40 -1.03
CA GLN A 68 -0.59 -22.50 -0.15
C GLN A 68 -1.12 -21.06 -0.20
N VAL A 69 -0.64 -20.21 0.71
CA VAL A 69 -0.87 -18.75 0.68
C VAL A 69 0.47 -18.05 0.50
N SER A 70 0.72 -17.55 -0.71
CA SER A 70 1.94 -16.83 -1.06
C SER A 70 1.61 -15.41 -1.52
N ILE A 71 1.96 -14.42 -0.68
CA ILE A 71 1.77 -13.00 -1.00
C ILE A 71 2.76 -12.59 -2.09
N VAL A 72 2.27 -12.16 -3.24
CA VAL A 72 3.10 -11.78 -4.40
C VAL A 72 3.62 -10.34 -4.27
N ASN A 73 2.75 -9.38 -3.94
CA ASN A 73 3.16 -8.00 -3.67
C ASN A 73 2.77 -7.58 -2.26
N ARG A 74 3.66 -6.88 -1.58
CA ARG A 74 3.42 -6.39 -0.22
C ARG A 74 3.05 -4.92 -0.24
N LEU A 75 2.21 -4.54 0.71
CA LEU A 75 1.86 -3.15 1.02
C LEU A 75 2.29 -2.84 2.46
N ASP A 76 2.60 -1.58 2.73
CA ASP A 76 2.80 -1.11 4.10
C ASP A 76 1.49 -1.26 4.90
N ARG A 77 1.59 -1.25 6.23
CA ARG A 77 0.42 -1.37 7.11
C ARG A 77 -0.68 -0.36 6.78
N GLU A 78 -0.30 0.90 6.57
CA GLU A 78 -1.23 2.01 6.33
C GLU A 78 -1.62 2.17 4.86
N THR A 79 -0.90 1.54 3.93
CA THR A 79 -1.25 1.52 2.50
C THR A 79 -2.45 0.60 2.28
N SER A 80 -3.46 1.08 1.57
CA SER A 80 -4.63 0.31 1.13
C SER A 80 -4.47 -0.17 -0.32
N GLY A 81 -5.36 -1.07 -0.78
CA GLY A 81 -5.50 -1.46 -2.16
C GLY A 81 -5.03 -2.87 -2.49
N LEU A 82 -4.77 -3.11 -3.76
CA LEU A 82 -4.65 -4.43 -4.35
C LEU A 82 -3.44 -5.22 -3.87
N VAL A 83 -3.69 -6.46 -3.45
CA VAL A 83 -2.70 -7.48 -3.13
C VAL A 83 -3.04 -8.76 -3.90
N LEU A 84 -2.08 -9.24 -4.68
CA LEU A 84 -2.14 -10.54 -5.38
C LEU A 84 -1.54 -11.62 -4.49
N VAL A 85 -2.23 -12.73 -4.38
CA VAL A 85 -1.86 -13.88 -3.55
C VAL A 85 -1.96 -15.15 -4.39
N ALA A 86 -0.89 -15.92 -4.49
CA ALA A 86 -0.90 -17.22 -5.14
C ALA A 86 -1.41 -18.28 -4.17
N LYS A 87 -2.26 -19.21 -4.70
CA LYS A 87 -2.89 -20.32 -3.98
C LYS A 87 -2.13 -21.64 -4.19
N THR A 88 -1.29 -21.71 -5.23
CA THR A 88 -0.51 -22.91 -5.60
C THR A 88 0.99 -22.56 -5.68
N ALA A 89 1.87 -23.59 -5.60
CA ALA A 89 3.30 -23.42 -5.74
C ALA A 89 3.70 -22.94 -7.15
N ASP A 90 3.01 -23.44 -8.17
CA ASP A 90 3.26 -23.08 -9.57
C ASP A 90 2.85 -21.64 -9.86
N ALA A 91 1.69 -21.21 -9.35
CA ALA A 91 1.28 -19.81 -9.43
C ALA A 91 2.26 -18.88 -8.68
N ALA A 92 2.73 -19.28 -7.50
CA ALA A 92 3.72 -18.51 -6.74
C ALA A 92 5.03 -18.35 -7.53
N ARG A 93 5.52 -19.42 -8.15
CA ARG A 93 6.70 -19.39 -9.03
C ARG A 93 6.48 -18.49 -10.25
N ARG A 94 5.33 -18.66 -10.95
CA ARG A 94 4.95 -17.84 -12.10
C ARG A 94 4.91 -16.35 -11.76
N PHE A 95 4.18 -15.96 -10.73
CA PHE A 95 4.09 -14.55 -10.32
C PHE A 95 5.42 -13.99 -9.80
N GLY A 96 6.24 -14.81 -9.14
CA GLY A 96 7.60 -14.44 -8.75
C GLY A 96 8.47 -14.08 -9.96
N LEU A 97 8.42 -14.87 -11.03
CA LEU A 97 9.11 -14.58 -12.29
C LEU A 97 8.57 -13.32 -12.98
N LEU A 98 7.26 -13.12 -13.01
CA LEU A 98 6.64 -11.89 -13.56
C LEU A 98 7.09 -10.64 -12.78
N MET A 99 7.16 -10.73 -11.45
CA MET A 99 7.70 -9.64 -10.62
C MET A 99 9.18 -9.37 -10.93
N GLN A 100 10.01 -10.40 -11.04
CA GLN A 100 11.43 -10.28 -11.36
C GLN A 100 11.66 -9.66 -12.73
N ARG A 101 10.84 -10.02 -13.72
CA ARG A 101 10.89 -9.50 -15.10
C ARG A 101 10.17 -8.16 -15.27
N GLN A 102 9.64 -7.58 -14.21
CA GLN A 102 8.84 -6.34 -14.21
C GLN A 102 7.58 -6.41 -15.08
N GLN A 103 7.05 -7.61 -15.33
CA GLN A 103 5.84 -7.86 -16.10
C GLN A 103 4.55 -7.79 -15.25
N LEU A 104 4.68 -7.70 -13.93
CA LEU A 104 3.58 -7.33 -13.02
C LEU A 104 3.66 -5.83 -12.76
N ARG A 105 2.88 -5.07 -13.49
CA ARG A 105 2.80 -3.60 -13.38
C ARG A 105 1.94 -3.20 -12.20
N LYS A 106 2.37 -2.18 -11.48
CA LYS A 106 1.69 -1.65 -10.28
C LYS A 106 1.51 -0.15 -10.45
N GLU A 107 0.30 0.33 -10.20
CA GLU A 107 0.02 1.76 -10.16
C GLU A 107 -0.59 2.11 -8.82
N TYR A 108 -0.08 3.16 -8.22
CA TYR A 108 -0.56 3.69 -6.94
C TYR A 108 -1.11 5.09 -7.14
N LEU A 109 -2.10 5.45 -6.34
CA LEU A 109 -2.53 6.82 -6.17
C LEU A 109 -2.02 7.32 -4.83
N ALA A 110 -1.44 8.52 -4.83
CA ALA A 110 -0.92 9.17 -3.64
C ALA A 110 -1.39 10.63 -3.58
N ILE A 111 -1.80 11.09 -2.41
CA ILE A 111 -2.03 12.51 -2.18
C ILE A 111 -0.76 13.07 -1.54
N ILE A 112 -0.24 14.14 -2.13
CA ILE A 112 1.01 14.78 -1.71
C ILE A 112 0.80 16.24 -1.31
N TRP A 113 1.70 16.75 -0.49
CA TRP A 113 1.79 18.17 -0.17
C TRP A 113 2.29 18.98 -1.34
N GLY A 114 1.63 20.12 -1.60
CA GLY A 114 2.04 21.11 -2.57
C GLY A 114 1.65 20.78 -4.01
N TRP A 115 2.08 21.66 -4.91
CA TRP A 115 1.89 21.57 -6.35
C TRP A 115 3.26 21.41 -7.02
N PRO A 116 3.58 20.18 -7.52
CA PRO A 116 4.79 19.98 -8.29
C PRO A 116 4.83 20.89 -9.53
N GLU A 117 5.99 21.40 -9.87
CA GLU A 117 6.21 22.16 -11.12
C GLU A 117 6.24 21.26 -12.37
N TRP A 118 6.33 19.93 -12.16
CA TRP A 118 6.36 18.93 -13.20
C TRP A 118 5.00 18.23 -13.37
N GLU A 119 4.68 17.83 -14.61
CA GLU A 119 3.55 16.94 -14.90
C GLU A 119 3.95 15.47 -14.81
N THR A 120 5.19 15.17 -15.16
CA THR A 120 5.78 13.84 -15.08
C THR A 120 7.19 13.94 -14.51
N LYS A 121 7.53 13.03 -13.61
CA LYS A 121 8.86 12.93 -12.99
C LYS A 121 9.28 11.48 -12.86
N ILE A 122 10.51 11.18 -13.24
CA ILE A 122 11.16 9.91 -12.91
C ILE A 122 12.16 10.18 -11.79
N VAL A 123 12.04 9.43 -10.71
CA VAL A 123 13.05 9.39 -9.64
C VAL A 123 13.73 8.03 -9.73
N ASP A 124 15.01 8.06 -10.08
CA ASP A 124 15.89 6.89 -10.13
C ASP A 124 16.96 7.06 -9.07
N ALA A 125 16.69 6.55 -7.89
CA ALA A 125 17.52 6.76 -6.72
C ALA A 125 17.49 5.53 -5.80
N ALA A 126 18.65 4.92 -5.59
CA ALA A 126 18.81 3.73 -4.78
C ALA A 126 18.44 4.00 -3.30
N LEU A 127 17.85 3.00 -2.65
CA LEU A 127 17.34 3.09 -1.29
C LEU A 127 18.04 2.11 -0.35
N ASP A 128 18.37 2.58 0.83
CA ASP A 128 18.82 1.73 1.94
C ASP A 128 18.21 2.20 3.26
N ARG A 129 18.30 1.33 4.27
CA ARG A 129 17.85 1.66 5.62
C ARG A 129 18.74 2.74 6.23
N GLN A 130 18.13 3.86 6.69
CA GLN A 130 18.86 4.99 7.23
C GLN A 130 19.81 4.60 8.37
N GLY A 131 19.38 3.73 9.27
CA GLY A 131 20.20 3.28 10.41
C GLY A 131 21.47 2.49 10.08
N LYS A 132 21.73 2.18 8.79
CA LYS A 132 23.02 1.60 8.36
C LYS A 132 24.08 2.68 8.09
N HIS A 133 23.66 3.91 7.84
CA HIS A 133 24.54 4.99 7.37
C HIS A 133 24.66 6.14 8.36
N GLN A 134 23.60 6.36 9.16
CA GLN A 134 23.57 7.40 10.18
C GLN A 134 22.60 7.05 11.30
N HIS A 135 22.71 7.73 12.43
CA HIS A 135 21.77 7.55 13.53
C HIS A 135 20.32 7.77 13.08
N SER A 136 19.43 6.87 13.46
CA SER A 136 17.99 6.96 13.19
C SER A 136 17.20 6.43 14.38
N ALA A 137 16.36 7.27 14.97
CA ALA A 137 15.40 6.85 16.00
C ALA A 137 14.28 5.95 15.45
N ILE A 138 14.10 5.94 14.12
CA ILE A 138 13.06 5.17 13.44
C ILE A 138 13.72 3.99 12.70
N TRP A 139 13.61 2.80 13.26
CA TRP A 139 14.25 1.58 12.73
C TRP A 139 13.89 1.30 11.26
N LEU A 140 12.64 1.51 10.87
CA LEU A 140 12.13 1.20 9.52
C LEU A 140 12.47 2.25 8.48
N LYS A 141 13.00 3.42 8.88
CA LYS A 141 13.21 4.55 7.97
C LYS A 141 14.23 4.20 6.89
N GLN A 142 13.84 4.46 5.65
CA GLN A 142 14.67 4.35 4.46
C GLN A 142 15.19 5.73 4.07
N MET A 143 16.29 5.77 3.32
CA MET A 143 16.85 6.98 2.73
C MET A 143 17.38 6.69 1.32
N ILE A 144 17.54 7.72 0.52
CA ILE A 144 18.31 7.63 -0.72
C ILE A 144 19.79 7.51 -0.34
N HIS A 145 20.43 6.46 -0.86
CA HIS A 145 21.84 6.23 -0.64
C HIS A 145 22.45 5.43 -1.80
N PRO A 146 23.60 5.84 -2.37
CA PRO A 146 24.18 5.20 -3.55
C PRO A 146 24.57 3.72 -3.35
N ALA A 147 24.88 3.30 -2.13
CA ALA A 147 25.13 1.90 -1.78
C ALA A 147 23.84 1.08 -1.54
N GLY A 148 22.67 1.67 -1.71
CA GLY A 148 21.39 1.02 -1.54
C GLY A 148 20.97 0.14 -2.70
N ALA A 149 19.81 -0.49 -2.56
CA ALA A 149 19.21 -1.27 -3.63
C ALA A 149 18.58 -0.33 -4.67
N SER A 150 18.86 -0.57 -5.95
CA SER A 150 18.30 0.19 -7.07
C SER A 150 16.79 0.34 -6.95
N ALA A 151 16.29 1.54 -7.13
CA ALA A 151 14.89 1.88 -7.03
C ALA A 151 14.52 2.97 -8.03
N GLN A 152 13.47 2.74 -8.81
CA GLN A 152 12.97 3.70 -9.79
C GLN A 152 11.46 3.81 -9.70
N THR A 153 10.95 5.04 -9.71
CA THR A 153 9.51 5.33 -9.71
C THR A 153 9.21 6.45 -10.71
N LYS A 154 8.21 6.23 -11.56
CA LYS A 154 7.65 7.26 -12.42
C LYS A 154 6.40 7.85 -11.77
N PHE A 155 6.30 9.16 -11.75
CA PHE A 155 5.19 9.92 -11.21
C PHE A 155 4.50 10.71 -12.32
N HIS A 156 3.16 10.81 -12.23
CA HIS A 156 2.32 11.67 -13.06
C HIS A 156 1.38 12.46 -12.14
N VAL A 157 1.21 13.74 -12.41
CA VAL A 157 0.20 14.56 -11.74
C VAL A 157 -1.16 14.24 -12.37
N GLU A 158 -2.10 13.75 -11.56
CA GLU A 158 -3.48 13.50 -11.99
C GLU A 158 -4.33 14.76 -11.78
N GLN A 159 -4.12 15.45 -10.66
CA GLN A 159 -4.89 16.62 -10.27
C GLN A 159 -4.09 17.47 -9.28
N ARG A 160 -4.21 18.79 -9.40
CA ARG A 160 -3.84 19.76 -8.37
C ARG A 160 -5.12 20.37 -7.79
N PHE A 161 -5.18 20.47 -6.48
CA PHE A 161 -6.38 21.02 -5.82
C PHE A 161 -6.00 21.84 -4.58
N VAL A 162 -6.95 22.66 -4.16
CA VAL A 162 -6.88 23.45 -2.93
C VAL A 162 -7.87 22.88 -1.93
N LYS A 163 -7.42 22.74 -0.69
CA LYS A 163 -8.24 22.36 0.44
C LYS A 163 -7.79 23.15 1.66
N SER A 164 -8.65 23.94 2.26
CA SER A 164 -8.32 24.71 3.45
C SER A 164 -8.05 23.79 4.63
N THR A 165 -6.84 23.82 5.16
CA THR A 165 -6.44 23.01 6.32
C THR A 165 -5.58 23.80 7.29
N THR A 166 -5.35 23.24 8.48
CA THR A 166 -4.49 23.82 9.50
C THR A 166 -3.00 23.81 9.15
N ALA A 167 -2.58 22.97 8.19
CA ALA A 167 -1.16 22.76 7.88
C ALA A 167 -0.77 23.20 6.46
N GLY A 168 -1.72 23.65 5.64
CA GLY A 168 -1.50 24.11 4.27
C GLY A 168 -2.76 23.95 3.43
N ASP A 169 -2.72 24.45 2.21
CA ASP A 169 -3.90 24.51 1.33
C ASP A 169 -3.70 23.88 -0.06
N LYS A 170 -2.46 23.61 -0.47
CA LYS A 170 -2.13 23.08 -1.80
C LYS A 170 -1.79 21.60 -1.73
N PHE A 171 -2.47 20.80 -2.52
CA PHE A 171 -2.28 19.35 -2.62
C PHE A 171 -2.33 18.88 -4.05
N SER A 172 -1.79 17.70 -4.31
CA SER A 172 -1.89 17.05 -5.60
C SER A 172 -2.19 15.56 -5.46
N LEU A 173 -3.01 15.03 -6.35
CA LEU A 173 -3.19 13.60 -6.56
C LEU A 173 -2.17 13.16 -7.60
N ILE A 174 -1.36 12.18 -7.26
CA ILE A 174 -0.26 11.66 -8.08
C ILE A 174 -0.50 10.20 -8.39
N ARG A 175 -0.32 9.81 -9.65
CA ARG A 175 -0.14 8.42 -10.05
C ARG A 175 1.33 8.06 -9.95
N ALA A 176 1.66 7.07 -9.13
CA ALA A 176 3.00 6.54 -8.96
C ALA A 176 3.11 5.14 -9.57
N ILE A 177 4.09 4.93 -10.45
CA ILE A 177 4.36 3.68 -11.16
C ILE A 177 5.77 3.22 -10.76
N PRO A 178 5.91 2.40 -9.70
CA PRO A 178 7.20 1.90 -9.27
C PRO A 178 7.65 0.73 -10.17
N HIS A 179 8.82 0.86 -10.80
CA HIS A 179 9.47 -0.23 -11.56
C HIS A 179 10.07 -1.29 -10.64
N THR A 180 10.46 -0.91 -9.44
CA THR A 180 10.96 -1.79 -8.37
C THR A 180 9.98 -1.79 -7.20
N GLY A 181 10.24 -2.59 -6.15
CA GLY A 181 9.34 -2.70 -4.99
C GLY A 181 10.10 -2.64 -3.66
N ARG A 182 10.91 -1.59 -3.44
CA ARG A 182 11.67 -1.42 -2.20
C ARG A 182 10.76 -0.91 -1.08
N THR A 183 11.13 -1.22 0.14
CA THR A 183 10.40 -0.75 1.34
C THR A 183 10.27 0.77 1.29
N HIS A 184 9.05 1.28 1.49
CA HIS A 184 8.69 2.70 1.50
C HIS A 184 9.07 3.49 0.23
N GLN A 185 9.38 2.83 -0.89
CA GLN A 185 9.97 3.42 -2.09
C GLN A 185 9.25 4.69 -2.56
N ILE A 186 7.95 4.61 -2.81
CA ILE A 186 7.14 5.75 -3.31
C ILE A 186 7.21 6.93 -2.34
N ARG A 187 7.10 6.65 -1.05
CA ARG A 187 7.09 7.64 0.03
C ARG A 187 8.42 8.38 0.13
N VAL A 188 9.54 7.65 0.10
CA VAL A 188 10.91 8.22 0.12
C VAL A 188 11.16 9.06 -1.14
N HIS A 189 10.82 8.53 -2.32
CA HIS A 189 11.02 9.23 -3.59
C HIS A 189 10.21 10.53 -3.66
N LEU A 190 8.94 10.54 -3.24
CA LEU A 190 8.13 11.76 -3.20
C LEU A 190 8.67 12.78 -2.19
N SER A 191 9.07 12.34 -1.01
CA SER A 191 9.69 13.20 0.00
C SER A 191 11.01 13.80 -0.51
N SER A 192 11.82 13.04 -1.26
CA SER A 192 13.12 13.52 -1.78
C SER A 192 13.00 14.62 -2.84
N VAL A 193 11.86 14.71 -3.50
CA VAL A 193 11.57 15.78 -4.47
C VAL A 193 10.73 16.92 -3.88
N GLY A 194 10.63 17.01 -2.54
CA GLY A 194 9.97 18.10 -1.82
C GLY A 194 8.45 17.96 -1.70
N HIS A 195 7.88 16.81 -2.10
CA HIS A 195 6.43 16.57 -2.09
C HIS A 195 6.06 15.32 -1.30
N PRO A 196 6.22 15.29 0.03
CA PRO A 196 5.90 14.12 0.83
C PRO A 196 4.42 13.75 0.76
N VAL A 197 4.10 12.50 1.06
CA VAL A 197 2.72 11.99 1.10
C VAL A 197 2.00 12.58 2.31
N VAL A 198 0.76 13.03 2.12
CA VAL A 198 -0.11 13.50 3.22
C VAL A 198 -0.36 12.37 4.21
N GLY A 199 -0.33 12.69 5.51
CA GLY A 199 -0.50 11.69 6.58
C GLY A 199 0.73 10.80 6.84
N ASP A 200 1.83 11.02 6.14
CA ASP A 200 3.05 10.23 6.34
C ASP A 200 3.82 10.70 7.58
N LYS A 201 3.79 9.88 8.61
CA LYS A 201 4.44 10.15 9.90
C LYS A 201 5.97 10.08 9.85
N ILE A 202 6.53 9.32 8.87
CA ILE A 202 7.98 9.06 8.78
C ILE A 202 8.66 10.03 7.82
N TYR A 203 8.05 10.25 6.65
CA TYR A 203 8.62 11.06 5.56
C TYR A 203 7.86 12.38 5.32
N GLY A 204 6.87 12.66 6.14
CA GLY A 204 6.08 13.89 6.12
C GLY A 204 6.86 15.11 6.64
N PRO A 205 6.16 16.14 7.08
CA PRO A 205 6.79 17.42 7.42
C PRO A 205 7.79 17.34 8.59
N ASP A 206 7.65 16.36 9.47
CA ASP A 206 8.53 16.21 10.64
C ASP A 206 8.51 14.75 11.13
N GLU A 207 9.64 14.05 11.08
CA GLU A 207 9.75 12.65 11.52
C GLU A 207 9.50 12.45 13.02
N ARG A 208 9.63 13.50 13.85
CA ARG A 208 9.31 13.44 15.28
C ARG A 208 7.83 13.13 15.52
N LEU A 209 6.95 13.41 14.54
CA LEU A 209 5.54 13.05 14.61
C LEU A 209 5.32 11.53 14.65
N TYR A 210 6.23 10.74 14.04
CA TYR A 210 6.18 9.28 14.18
C TYR A 210 6.50 8.84 15.61
N LEU A 211 7.54 9.40 16.21
CA LEU A 211 7.90 9.07 17.60
C LEU A 211 6.78 9.48 18.56
N ARG A 212 6.22 10.67 18.35
CA ARG A 212 5.05 11.14 19.12
C ARG A 212 3.87 10.18 18.97
N PHE A 213 3.56 9.76 17.74
CA PHE A 213 2.49 8.78 17.49
C PHE A 213 2.71 7.44 18.21
N ILE A 214 3.95 6.95 18.30
CA ILE A 214 4.26 5.72 19.03
C ILE A 214 4.01 5.88 20.53
N GLU A 215 4.30 7.05 21.08
CA GLU A 215 4.14 7.34 22.51
C GLU A 215 2.68 7.62 22.89
N THR A 216 1.95 8.38 22.11
CA THR A 216 0.64 8.93 22.49
C THR A 216 -0.55 8.37 21.71
N GLY A 217 -0.32 7.60 20.64
CA GLY A 217 -1.34 7.28 19.66
C GLY A 217 -1.72 8.49 18.79
N TRP A 218 -2.89 8.43 18.14
CA TRP A 218 -3.40 9.52 17.30
C TRP A 218 -4.00 10.62 18.18
N THR A 219 -3.56 11.86 18.02
CA THR A 219 -3.97 13.03 18.80
C THR A 219 -4.41 14.16 17.89
N VAL A 220 -5.12 15.16 18.44
CA VAL A 220 -5.51 16.38 17.73
C VAL A 220 -4.30 17.13 17.16
N GLU A 221 -3.17 17.16 17.88
CA GLU A 221 -1.92 17.73 17.37
C GLU A 221 -1.44 17.03 16.09
N LEU A 222 -1.47 15.69 16.09
CA LEU A 222 -1.08 14.90 14.91
C LEU A 222 -2.06 15.09 13.76
N GLU A 223 -3.35 15.17 14.04
CA GLU A 223 -4.38 15.45 13.05
C GLU A 223 -4.17 16.81 12.38
N GLN A 224 -3.92 17.85 13.16
CA GLN A 224 -3.65 19.20 12.64
C GLN A 224 -2.41 19.27 11.76
N ARG A 225 -1.37 18.47 12.03
CA ARG A 225 -0.09 18.51 11.31
C ARG A 225 0.01 17.52 10.15
N LEU A 226 -0.66 16.39 10.24
CA LEU A 226 -0.61 15.30 9.27
C LEU A 226 -1.86 15.23 8.40
N LEU A 227 -2.99 15.74 8.88
CA LEU A 227 -4.32 15.83 8.26
C LEU A 227 -5.04 14.47 8.13
N LEU A 228 -4.30 13.38 7.99
CA LEU A 228 -4.85 12.03 7.87
C LEU A 228 -4.16 11.08 8.85
N PRO A 229 -4.89 10.09 9.42
CA PRO A 229 -4.34 9.15 10.39
C PRO A 229 -3.41 8.11 9.75
N ARG A 230 -3.33 8.09 8.42
CA ARG A 230 -2.48 7.21 7.61
C ARG A 230 -1.84 7.97 6.46
N HIS A 231 -0.74 7.46 5.91
CA HIS A 231 -0.23 8.00 4.67
C HIS A 231 -1.22 7.76 3.51
N ALA A 232 -1.49 8.80 2.75
CA ALA A 232 -2.45 8.81 1.65
C ALA A 232 -1.88 8.10 0.42
N LEU A 233 -1.69 6.78 0.52
CA LEU A 233 -1.16 5.93 -0.54
C LEU A 233 -2.07 4.71 -0.73
N HIS A 234 -2.42 4.43 -1.97
CA HIS A 234 -3.35 3.37 -2.36
C HIS A 234 -2.86 2.62 -3.60
N SER A 235 -2.79 1.29 -3.54
CA SER A 235 -2.46 0.41 -4.66
C SER A 235 -3.68 0.25 -5.56
N ALA A 236 -3.83 1.14 -6.54
CA ALA A 236 -5.05 1.28 -7.32
C ALA A 236 -5.15 0.28 -8.48
N LYS A 237 -4.01 -0.17 -9.01
CA LYS A 237 -4.00 -1.10 -10.15
C LYS A 237 -2.86 -2.10 -10.07
N LEU A 238 -3.18 -3.33 -10.39
CA LEU A 238 -2.24 -4.40 -10.73
C LEU A 238 -2.57 -4.90 -12.14
N ALA A 239 -1.56 -5.14 -12.97
CA ALA A 239 -1.75 -5.67 -14.31
C ALA A 239 -0.61 -6.60 -14.70
N ILE A 240 -0.93 -7.77 -15.24
CA ILE A 240 0.01 -8.69 -15.85
C ILE A 240 0.09 -8.34 -17.33
N GLU A 241 1.29 -8.06 -17.81
CA GLU A 241 1.51 -7.65 -19.19
C GLU A 241 1.02 -8.71 -20.18
N GLY A 242 0.15 -8.30 -21.13
CA GLY A 242 -0.45 -9.19 -22.13
C GLY A 242 -1.57 -10.11 -21.62
N GLU A 243 -1.96 -10.03 -20.33
CA GLU A 243 -3.00 -10.90 -19.78
C GLU A 243 -4.18 -10.09 -19.22
N ARG A 244 -4.19 -9.85 -17.94
CA ARG A 244 -5.30 -9.17 -17.23
C ARG A 244 -4.80 -8.13 -16.24
N GLY A 245 -5.72 -7.27 -15.85
CA GLY A 245 -5.49 -6.29 -14.80
C GLY A 245 -6.68 -6.16 -13.87
N TRP A 246 -6.40 -5.70 -12.67
CA TRP A 246 -7.38 -5.42 -11.62
C TRP A 246 -7.24 -3.96 -11.17
N ASN A 247 -8.37 -3.34 -10.86
CA ASN A 247 -8.42 -1.97 -10.38
C ASN A 247 -9.27 -1.90 -9.12
N THR A 248 -8.95 -0.96 -8.25
CA THR A 248 -9.79 -0.56 -7.14
C THR A 248 -9.86 0.96 -7.08
N PRO A 249 -11.04 1.54 -6.80
CA PRO A 249 -11.18 3.00 -6.72
C PRO A 249 -10.41 3.54 -5.52
N LEU A 250 -10.14 4.85 -5.54
CA LEU A 250 -9.60 5.54 -4.39
C LEU A 250 -10.55 5.33 -3.19
N PRO A 251 -10.06 4.90 -2.03
CA PRO A 251 -10.92 4.66 -0.86
C PRO A 251 -11.53 5.97 -0.35
N VAL A 252 -12.69 5.85 0.31
CA VAL A 252 -13.57 6.96 0.68
C VAL A 252 -12.82 8.08 1.40
N ASP A 253 -12.00 7.76 2.41
CA ASP A 253 -11.22 8.73 3.18
C ASP A 253 -10.26 9.57 2.31
N LEU A 254 -9.66 8.97 1.28
CA LEU A 254 -8.78 9.67 0.35
C LEU A 254 -9.57 10.41 -0.75
N ALA A 255 -10.70 9.84 -1.20
CA ALA A 255 -11.56 10.48 -2.18
C ALA A 255 -12.21 11.76 -1.61
N GLU A 256 -12.69 11.70 -0.37
CA GLU A 256 -13.22 12.86 0.37
C GLU A 256 -12.14 13.93 0.61
N PHE A 257 -10.90 13.53 0.85
CA PHE A 257 -9.82 14.49 0.99
C PHE A 257 -9.53 15.23 -0.33
N CYS A 258 -9.65 14.55 -1.49
CA CYS A 258 -9.48 15.16 -2.81
C CYS A 258 -10.68 15.99 -3.27
N SER A 259 -11.84 15.83 -2.64
CA SER A 259 -13.03 16.60 -3.01
C SER A 259 -12.84 18.06 -2.62
N PRO A 260 -13.25 19.03 -3.48
CA PRO A 260 -13.27 20.43 -3.10
C PRO A 260 -14.12 20.63 -1.85
N ASP A 261 -13.69 21.50 -0.95
CA ASP A 261 -14.56 21.91 0.16
C ASP A 261 -15.84 22.48 -0.46
N TRP A 262 -16.98 21.86 -0.11
CA TRP A 262 -18.28 22.36 -0.51
C TRP A 262 -18.52 23.67 0.21
N SER A 263 -18.17 24.80 -0.44
CA SER A 263 -18.56 26.13 0.01
C SER A 263 -20.05 26.28 -0.32
N GLY A 264 -20.90 25.81 0.63
CA GLY A 264 -22.33 26.07 0.58
C GLY A 264 -22.65 27.55 0.72
#